data_03b8c97152343d99940fbc020c0b28a2
#
_entry.id   03b8c97152343d99940fbc020c0b28a2
#
_cell.length_a   1.000
_cell.length_b   1.000
_cell.length_c   1.000
_cell.angle_alpha   90.00
_cell.angle_beta   90.00
_cell.angle_gamma   90.00
#
_symmetry.space_group_name_H-M   'P 1'
#
loop_
_entity.id
_entity.type
_entity.pdbx_description
1 polymer ?
#
loop_
_entity_poly.entity_id
_entity_poly.type
_entity_poly.pdbx_seq_one_letter_code
_entity_poly.pdbx_strand_id
1 'polypeptide(L)'
;VDGELEIFLTPSGRSNGLFFDAKDNLYACADALGQLWKIDADKNIEVLLKDFQGKRLNGPNDLWIDAKGGIYFTDPFYQRPYWKHNAPYLSSNDVYYLSPTGVVSTVATGLEQPNGIIGTPDGSLLYVADIDGQMTYSYQIEADGSLSNQKRFVAMGSDGMTLDEQGNVYLTGDGISVFDAKGKKIAHIKIEEPWTANVTFGGPDRDILFITASKAIYQLKMEVRGASQSFK
;
A
#
# COMPACT_ATOMS: atom_id res chain seq x y z
N VAL A 1 -22.04 0.92 12.16
CA VAL A 1 -21.55 2.21 11.64
C VAL A 1 -22.69 2.79 10.85
N ASP A 2 -23.20 3.93 11.24
CA ASP A 2 -24.46 4.51 10.75
C ASP A 2 -24.33 5.22 9.39
N GLY A 3 -23.19 5.04 8.70
CA GLY A 3 -22.94 5.62 7.37
C GLY A 3 -22.58 7.12 7.38
N GLU A 4 -22.37 7.71 8.54
CA GLU A 4 -21.89 9.08 8.64
C GLU A 4 -20.37 9.17 8.41
N LEU A 5 -19.96 10.18 7.64
CA LEU A 5 -18.55 10.47 7.39
C LEU A 5 -18.04 11.47 8.43
N GLU A 6 -16.97 11.10 9.11
CA GLU A 6 -16.28 11.98 10.05
C GLU A 6 -14.86 12.30 9.56
N ILE A 7 -14.42 13.53 9.86
CA ILE A 7 -13.02 13.91 9.63
C ILE A 7 -12.18 13.32 10.76
N PHE A 8 -11.37 12.33 10.42
CA PHE A 8 -10.44 11.74 11.38
C PHE A 8 -9.28 12.69 11.72
N LEU A 9 -8.60 13.25 10.72
CA LEU A 9 -7.41 14.11 10.90
C LEU A 9 -7.36 15.25 9.87
N THR A 10 -7.07 16.48 10.36
CA THR A 10 -6.81 17.62 9.49
C THR A 10 -5.78 18.57 10.15
N PRO A 11 -4.70 18.98 9.46
CA PRO A 11 -4.29 18.53 8.12
C PRO A 11 -3.77 17.09 8.14
N SER A 12 -4.06 16.31 7.09
CA SER A 12 -3.65 14.91 6.96
C SER A 12 -2.31 14.72 6.23
N GLY A 13 -1.58 15.77 5.91
CA GLY A 13 -0.36 15.69 5.08
C GLY A 13 -0.63 15.22 3.64
N ARG A 14 -1.89 15.25 3.19
CA ARG A 14 -2.36 14.61 1.95
C ARG A 14 -1.94 13.16 1.87
N SER A 15 -2.15 12.45 2.97
CA SER A 15 -1.85 11.02 3.05
C SER A 15 -2.52 10.24 1.93
N ASN A 16 -1.76 9.35 1.31
CA ASN A 16 -2.20 8.46 0.24
C ASN A 16 -2.41 7.05 0.80
N GLY A 17 -1.41 6.18 0.76
CA GLY A 17 -1.48 4.85 1.36
C GLY A 17 -1.61 4.92 2.88
N LEU A 18 -2.46 4.05 3.41
CA LEU A 18 -2.79 3.97 4.84
C LEU A 18 -2.80 2.50 5.28
N PHE A 19 -2.21 2.22 6.45
CA PHE A 19 -2.17 0.87 7.01
C PHE A 19 -2.25 0.90 8.54
N PHE A 20 -3.02 0.00 9.15
CA PHE A 20 -3.08 -0.15 10.59
C PHE A 20 -2.14 -1.23 11.10
N ASP A 21 -1.43 -0.96 12.20
CA ASP A 21 -0.72 -2.00 12.94
C ASP A 21 -1.66 -2.76 13.90
N ALA A 22 -1.13 -3.78 14.58
CA ALA A 22 -1.90 -4.58 15.55
C ALA A 22 -2.31 -3.83 16.83
N LYS A 23 -1.85 -2.60 17.00
CA LYS A 23 -2.17 -1.73 18.14
C LYS A 23 -3.09 -0.59 17.74
N ASP A 24 -3.71 -0.70 16.56
CA ASP A 24 -4.59 0.31 15.99
C ASP A 24 -3.91 1.69 15.73
N ASN A 25 -2.58 1.72 15.62
CA ASN A 25 -1.91 2.91 15.11
C ASN A 25 -2.06 2.95 13.59
N LEU A 26 -2.40 4.11 13.06
CA LEU A 26 -2.49 4.36 11.63
C LEU A 26 -1.14 4.82 11.07
N TYR A 27 -0.62 4.12 10.09
CA TYR A 27 0.56 4.53 9.34
C TYR A 27 0.13 5.16 8.03
N ALA A 28 0.83 6.21 7.60
CA ALA A 28 0.42 7.02 6.48
C ALA A 28 1.60 7.49 5.61
N CYS A 29 1.43 7.37 4.31
CA CYS A 29 2.28 8.00 3.31
C CYS A 29 1.88 9.47 3.15
N ALA A 30 2.48 10.38 3.91
CA ALA A 30 2.17 11.82 3.90
C ALA A 30 2.81 12.51 2.69
N ASP A 31 2.20 12.33 1.51
CA ASP A 31 2.70 12.69 0.19
C ASP A 31 3.10 14.18 0.08
N ALA A 32 2.25 15.10 0.59
CA ALA A 32 2.54 16.54 0.52
C ALA A 32 3.88 16.92 1.16
N LEU A 33 4.34 16.16 2.12
CA LEU A 33 5.56 16.41 2.87
C LEU A 33 6.70 15.45 2.50
N GLY A 34 6.41 14.38 1.74
CA GLY A 34 7.34 13.30 1.42
C GLY A 34 7.79 12.56 2.69
N GLN A 35 6.85 12.19 3.54
CA GLN A 35 7.10 11.63 4.87
C GLN A 35 6.31 10.34 5.10
N LEU A 36 6.80 9.49 5.98
CA LEU A 36 6.02 8.44 6.60
C LEU A 36 5.63 8.86 8.02
N TRP A 37 4.36 8.72 8.35
CA TRP A 37 3.80 9.05 9.65
C TRP A 37 3.26 7.81 10.35
N LYS A 38 3.34 7.83 11.68
CA LYS A 38 2.54 6.99 12.56
C LYS A 38 1.63 7.89 13.37
N ILE A 39 0.37 7.53 13.42
CA ILE A 39 -0.70 8.31 14.06
C ILE A 39 -1.35 7.40 15.10
N ASP A 40 -1.32 7.81 16.36
CA ASP A 40 -1.93 7.05 17.45
C ASP A 40 -3.45 7.30 17.56
N ALA A 41 -4.12 6.61 18.49
CA ALA A 41 -5.55 6.75 18.74
C ALA A 41 -5.95 8.17 19.19
N ASP A 42 -5.03 8.91 19.82
CA ASP A 42 -5.22 10.30 20.24
C ASP A 42 -4.91 11.30 19.12
N LYS A 43 -4.62 10.79 17.90
CA LYS A 43 -4.27 11.57 16.70
C LYS A 43 -2.94 12.32 16.79
N ASN A 44 -2.03 11.89 17.69
CA ASN A 44 -0.68 12.40 17.71
C ASN A 44 0.10 11.82 16.54
N ILE A 45 0.86 12.69 15.86
CA ILE A 45 1.66 12.32 14.69
C ILE A 45 3.12 12.16 15.11
N GLU A 46 3.66 10.98 14.87
CA GLU A 46 5.09 10.69 14.90
C GLU A 46 5.61 10.61 13.46
N VAL A 47 6.60 11.45 13.10
CA VAL A 47 7.26 11.38 11.79
C VAL A 47 8.34 10.30 11.86
N LEU A 48 8.08 9.17 11.21
CA LEU A 48 9.00 8.02 11.18
C LEU A 48 10.15 8.21 10.18
N LEU A 49 9.84 8.85 9.05
CA LEU A 49 10.81 9.10 7.99
C LEU A 49 10.48 10.42 7.28
N LYS A 50 11.50 11.24 7.01
CA LYS A 50 11.36 12.51 6.30
C LYS A 50 12.32 12.69 5.12
N ASP A 51 13.36 11.85 5.06
CA ASP A 51 14.36 11.89 3.98
C ASP A 51 15.05 10.52 3.83
N PHE A 52 15.66 10.30 2.69
CA PHE A 52 16.56 9.19 2.42
C PHE A 52 17.90 9.76 1.94
N GLN A 53 18.99 9.46 2.67
CA GLN A 53 20.34 9.96 2.38
C GLN A 53 20.41 11.51 2.28
N GLY A 54 19.65 12.21 3.14
CA GLY A 54 19.60 13.67 3.17
C GLY A 54 18.77 14.31 2.04
N LYS A 55 18.08 13.51 1.21
CA LYS A 55 17.17 13.99 0.19
C LYS A 55 15.73 13.66 0.58
N ARG A 56 14.82 14.57 0.30
CA ARG A 56 13.39 14.33 0.43
C ARG A 56 12.96 13.14 -0.45
N LEU A 57 12.00 12.36 0.02
CA LEU A 57 11.34 11.33 -0.78
C LEU A 57 10.57 11.96 -1.95
N ASN A 58 10.39 11.19 -3.03
CA ASN A 58 9.67 11.65 -4.23
C ASN A 58 8.19 11.93 -3.94
N GLY A 59 7.55 11.02 -3.22
CA GLY A 59 6.17 11.10 -2.77
C GLY A 59 5.69 9.71 -2.35
N PRO A 60 5.95 9.32 -1.06
CA PRO A 60 5.53 8.01 -0.58
C PRO A 60 4.06 7.74 -0.94
N ASN A 61 3.81 6.61 -1.59
CA ASN A 61 2.51 6.34 -2.18
C ASN A 61 1.72 5.32 -1.36
N ASP A 62 2.23 4.10 -1.20
CA ASP A 62 1.57 3.04 -0.45
C ASP A 62 2.56 2.32 0.47
N LEU A 63 2.05 1.64 1.49
CA LEU A 63 2.88 0.98 2.48
C LEU A 63 2.25 -0.31 3.04
N TRP A 64 3.11 -1.21 3.47
CA TRP A 64 2.74 -2.41 4.23
C TRP A 64 3.71 -2.62 5.39
N ILE A 65 3.19 -3.12 6.53
CA ILE A 65 3.98 -3.34 7.76
C ILE A 65 4.14 -4.84 7.96
N ASP A 66 5.37 -5.29 8.15
CA ASP A 66 5.66 -6.69 8.47
C ASP A 66 5.38 -7.02 9.96
N ALA A 67 5.38 -8.31 10.29
CA ALA A 67 5.12 -8.76 11.66
C ALA A 67 6.19 -8.34 12.69
N LYS A 68 7.34 -7.84 12.22
CA LYS A 68 8.43 -7.32 13.08
C LYS A 68 8.31 -5.81 13.31
N GLY A 69 7.36 -5.14 12.63
CA GLY A 69 7.17 -3.70 12.64
C GLY A 69 8.02 -2.95 11.62
N GLY A 70 8.65 -3.64 10.67
CA GLY A 70 9.31 -3.02 9.53
C GLY A 70 8.29 -2.57 8.48
N ILE A 71 8.58 -1.50 7.76
CA ILE A 71 7.66 -0.87 6.82
C ILE A 71 8.25 -0.94 5.42
N TYR A 72 7.55 -1.63 4.52
CA TYR A 72 7.80 -1.53 3.08
C TYR A 72 6.94 -0.43 2.50
N PHE A 73 7.51 0.42 1.64
CA PHE A 73 6.76 1.50 1.01
C PHE A 73 7.27 1.80 -0.39
N THR A 74 6.38 2.26 -1.24
CA THR A 74 6.67 2.72 -2.60
C THR A 74 6.86 4.23 -2.61
N ASP A 75 7.84 4.73 -3.40
CA ASP A 75 8.16 6.16 -3.49
C ASP A 75 8.23 6.65 -4.95
N PRO A 76 7.14 6.55 -5.71
CA PRO A 76 7.10 7.04 -7.08
C PRO A 76 6.99 8.57 -7.13
N PHE A 77 7.48 9.18 -8.20
CA PHE A 77 7.22 10.58 -8.48
C PHE A 77 5.92 10.76 -9.28
N TYR A 78 4.90 11.30 -8.65
CA TYR A 78 3.68 11.80 -9.30
C TYR A 78 3.62 13.30 -9.15
N GLN A 79 3.75 14.05 -10.24
CA GLN A 79 3.60 15.50 -10.17
C GLN A 79 2.22 15.89 -9.58
N ARG A 80 2.23 16.55 -8.44
CA ARG A 80 1.02 16.99 -7.77
C ARG A 80 0.80 18.50 -7.96
N PRO A 81 -0.45 18.95 -8.15
CA PRO A 81 -0.74 20.38 -8.37
C PRO A 81 -0.42 21.26 -7.16
N TYR A 82 -0.31 20.69 -5.97
CA TYR A 82 0.02 21.39 -4.73
C TYR A 82 1.52 21.41 -4.42
N TRP A 83 2.37 20.73 -5.22
CA TRP A 83 3.82 20.79 -5.07
C TRP A 83 4.39 22.02 -5.77
N LYS A 84 5.42 22.61 -5.15
CA LYS A 84 6.16 23.73 -5.73
C LYS A 84 7.31 23.29 -6.64
N HIS A 85 7.66 22.00 -6.65
CA HIS A 85 8.70 21.41 -7.48
C HIS A 85 8.05 20.57 -8.59
N ASN A 86 8.77 20.42 -9.70
CA ASN A 86 8.31 19.72 -10.90
C ASN A 86 9.26 18.59 -11.34
N ALA A 87 10.16 18.18 -10.47
CA ALA A 87 11.10 17.09 -10.71
C ALA A 87 11.26 16.27 -9.41
N PRO A 88 11.59 14.98 -9.52
CA PRO A 88 11.84 14.11 -8.37
C PRO A 88 13.09 14.56 -7.61
N TYR A 89 13.11 14.33 -6.30
CA TYR A 89 14.26 14.54 -5.44
C TYR A 89 15.26 13.37 -5.49
N LEU A 90 14.74 12.16 -5.63
CA LEU A 90 15.51 10.93 -5.84
C LEU A 90 15.50 10.56 -7.33
N SER A 91 16.58 9.94 -7.80
CA SER A 91 16.80 9.68 -9.23
C SER A 91 15.99 8.51 -9.79
N SER A 92 15.33 7.76 -8.93
CA SER A 92 14.57 6.55 -9.29
C SER A 92 13.27 6.48 -8.49
N ASN A 93 12.33 5.71 -9.02
CA ASN A 93 11.09 5.33 -8.35
C ASN A 93 11.32 3.94 -7.74
N ASP A 94 11.62 3.90 -6.45
CA ASP A 94 12.07 2.67 -5.81
C ASP A 94 11.08 2.19 -4.72
N VAL A 95 11.29 0.97 -4.28
CA VAL A 95 10.67 0.42 -3.08
C VAL A 95 11.69 0.42 -1.96
N TYR A 96 11.29 0.90 -0.80
CA TYR A 96 12.14 1.01 0.37
C TYR A 96 11.63 0.15 1.51
N TYR A 97 12.55 -0.20 2.41
CA TYR A 97 12.26 -0.82 3.70
C TYR A 97 12.80 0.05 4.83
N LEU A 98 11.91 0.49 5.71
CA LEU A 98 12.26 1.12 6.99
C LEU A 98 12.24 0.04 8.06
N SER A 99 13.41 -0.33 8.57
CA SER A 99 13.52 -1.35 9.61
C SER A 99 12.93 -0.86 10.95
N PRO A 100 12.57 -1.78 11.88
CA PRO A 100 12.11 -1.40 13.23
C PRO A 100 13.13 -0.57 14.03
N THR A 101 14.40 -0.59 13.61
CA THR A 101 15.47 0.19 14.24
C THR A 101 15.68 1.56 13.59
N GLY A 102 14.85 1.94 12.61
CA GLY A 102 14.91 3.23 11.92
C GLY A 102 15.91 3.29 10.76
N VAL A 103 16.48 2.17 10.33
CA VAL A 103 17.38 2.12 9.18
C VAL A 103 16.56 1.95 7.90
N VAL A 104 16.79 2.83 6.91
CA VAL A 104 16.14 2.76 5.59
C VAL A 104 17.08 2.14 4.58
N SER A 105 16.57 1.22 3.77
CA SER A 105 17.26 0.63 2.64
C SER A 105 16.38 0.57 1.40
N THR A 106 16.97 0.69 0.21
CA THR A 106 16.30 0.40 -1.04
C THR A 106 16.23 -1.12 -1.21
N VAL A 107 15.04 -1.67 -1.46
CA VAL A 107 14.84 -3.12 -1.53
C VAL A 107 14.37 -3.62 -2.90
N ALA A 108 13.78 -2.75 -3.74
CA ALA A 108 13.52 -3.05 -5.14
C ALA A 108 13.72 -1.80 -6.01
N THR A 109 14.32 -1.99 -7.18
CA THR A 109 14.66 -0.96 -8.15
C THR A 109 14.26 -1.37 -9.57
N GLY A 110 14.32 -0.43 -10.52
CA GLY A 110 14.05 -0.73 -11.92
C GLY A 110 12.57 -0.87 -12.25
N LEU A 111 11.70 -0.36 -11.39
CA LEU A 111 10.28 -0.21 -11.63
C LEU A 111 10.01 1.15 -12.30
N GLU A 112 8.98 1.22 -13.13
CA GLU A 112 8.62 2.48 -13.79
C GLU A 112 7.85 3.40 -12.84
N GLN A 113 6.81 2.87 -12.20
CA GLN A 113 5.96 3.63 -11.26
C GLN A 113 5.38 2.70 -10.18
N PRO A 114 6.19 2.25 -9.19
CA PRO A 114 5.71 1.39 -8.12
C PRO A 114 4.61 2.10 -7.32
N ASN A 115 3.50 1.40 -7.08
CA ASN A 115 2.31 1.95 -6.44
C ASN A 115 1.81 0.99 -5.35
N GLY A 116 0.74 0.24 -5.56
CA GLY A 116 0.20 -0.67 -4.55
C GLY A 116 1.22 -1.70 -4.05
N ILE A 117 1.22 -1.94 -2.75
CA ILE A 117 2.14 -2.86 -2.08
C ILE A 117 1.44 -3.62 -0.96
N ILE A 118 1.63 -4.93 -0.88
CA ILE A 118 1.06 -5.77 0.19
C ILE A 118 1.93 -7.02 0.42
N GLY A 119 2.16 -7.36 1.67
CA GLY A 119 2.82 -8.61 2.03
C GLY A 119 1.85 -9.69 2.46
N THR A 120 2.26 -10.95 2.32
CA THR A 120 1.51 -12.09 2.85
C THR A 120 1.53 -12.09 4.39
N PRO A 121 0.47 -12.60 5.05
CA PRO A 121 0.38 -12.61 6.52
C PRO A 121 1.53 -13.33 7.23
N ASP A 122 2.10 -14.35 6.58
CA ASP A 122 3.25 -15.11 7.08
C ASP A 122 4.59 -14.38 6.89
N GLY A 123 4.57 -13.23 6.19
CA GLY A 123 5.76 -12.44 5.91
C GLY A 123 6.72 -13.09 4.92
N SER A 124 6.26 -14.05 4.10
CA SER A 124 7.11 -14.76 3.15
C SER A 124 7.23 -14.05 1.80
N LEU A 125 6.18 -13.37 1.35
CA LEU A 125 6.12 -12.69 0.06
C LEU A 125 5.66 -11.24 0.20
N LEU A 126 6.18 -10.40 -0.68
CA LEU A 126 5.72 -9.04 -0.92
C LEU A 126 5.27 -8.91 -2.37
N TYR A 127 4.06 -8.40 -2.59
CA TYR A 127 3.59 -8.01 -3.91
C TYR A 127 3.77 -6.50 -4.08
N VAL A 128 4.28 -6.11 -5.26
CA VAL A 128 4.44 -4.70 -5.64
C VAL A 128 3.89 -4.51 -7.04
N ALA A 129 2.96 -3.61 -7.19
CA ALA A 129 2.43 -3.22 -8.49
C ALA A 129 3.25 -2.07 -9.08
N ASP A 130 3.67 -2.25 -10.32
CA ASP A 130 4.26 -1.23 -11.17
C ASP A 130 3.19 -0.77 -12.16
N ILE A 131 2.56 0.38 -11.87
CA ILE A 131 1.35 0.77 -12.60
C ILE A 131 1.65 1.17 -14.04
N ASP A 132 2.72 1.93 -14.29
CA ASP A 132 3.12 2.33 -15.64
C ASP A 132 3.80 1.17 -16.39
N GLY A 133 4.54 0.32 -15.68
CA GLY A 133 5.08 -0.92 -16.20
C GLY A 133 4.02 -2.00 -16.48
N GLN A 134 2.76 -1.75 -16.11
CA GLN A 134 1.62 -2.66 -16.27
C GLN A 134 1.91 -4.09 -15.79
N MET A 135 2.56 -4.19 -14.63
CA MET A 135 3.01 -5.45 -14.07
C MET A 135 2.86 -5.44 -12.55
N THR A 136 2.48 -6.56 -11.98
CA THR A 136 2.65 -6.82 -10.56
C THR A 136 3.73 -7.88 -10.38
N TYR A 137 4.66 -7.59 -9.49
CA TYR A 137 5.75 -8.49 -9.12
C TYR A 137 5.51 -9.09 -7.74
N SER A 138 6.03 -10.28 -7.51
CA SER A 138 6.20 -10.87 -6.18
C SER A 138 7.67 -11.01 -5.86
N TYR A 139 8.01 -10.77 -4.61
CA TYR A 139 9.36 -10.87 -4.04
C TYR A 139 9.33 -11.77 -2.83
N GLN A 140 10.39 -12.51 -2.60
CA GLN A 140 10.62 -13.20 -1.33
C GLN A 140 11.17 -12.20 -0.31
N ILE A 141 10.59 -12.17 0.89
CA ILE A 141 11.07 -11.35 2.01
C ILE A 141 12.12 -12.16 2.78
N GLU A 142 13.31 -11.60 2.91
CA GLU A 142 14.42 -12.19 3.65
C GLU A 142 14.36 -11.81 5.15
N ALA A 143 15.14 -12.50 5.97
CA ALA A 143 15.12 -12.32 7.42
C ALA A 143 15.52 -10.91 7.89
N ASP A 144 16.34 -10.22 7.09
CA ASP A 144 16.81 -8.85 7.34
C ASP A 144 15.92 -7.76 6.73
N GLY A 145 14.83 -8.14 6.06
CA GLY A 145 13.91 -7.25 5.38
C GLY A 145 14.28 -6.93 3.93
N SER A 146 15.41 -7.44 3.43
CA SER A 146 15.73 -7.35 2.00
C SER A 146 14.79 -8.20 1.16
N LEU A 147 14.72 -7.90 -0.15
CA LEU A 147 13.90 -8.63 -1.09
C LEU A 147 14.77 -9.43 -2.06
N SER A 148 14.35 -10.64 -2.34
CA SER A 148 15.00 -11.53 -3.30
C SER A 148 13.98 -12.17 -4.25
N ASN A 149 14.47 -12.93 -5.22
CA ASN A 149 13.66 -13.81 -6.05
C ASN A 149 12.47 -13.13 -6.72
N GLN A 150 12.70 -11.91 -7.29
CA GLN A 150 11.69 -11.18 -8.05
C GLN A 150 11.08 -12.05 -9.15
N LYS A 151 9.76 -12.12 -9.19
CA LYS A 151 9.01 -12.84 -10.23
C LYS A 151 7.86 -11.96 -10.73
N ARG A 152 7.57 -12.07 -12.01
CA ARG A 152 6.32 -11.54 -12.56
C ARG A 152 5.17 -12.36 -12.01
N PHE A 153 4.25 -11.69 -11.33
CA PHE A 153 3.05 -12.32 -10.80
C PHE A 153 1.92 -12.27 -11.84
N VAL A 154 1.54 -11.06 -12.27
CA VAL A 154 0.55 -10.86 -13.34
C VAL A 154 0.90 -9.65 -14.21
N ALA A 155 0.48 -9.69 -15.49
CA ALA A 155 0.61 -8.57 -16.44
C ALA A 155 -0.53 -7.56 -16.21
N MET A 156 -0.50 -6.92 -15.05
CA MET A 156 -1.43 -5.88 -14.65
C MET A 156 -0.76 -5.03 -13.56
N GLY A 157 -0.73 -3.70 -13.72
CA GLY A 157 -0.42 -2.76 -12.65
C GLY A 157 -1.64 -2.57 -11.74
N SER A 158 -1.46 -1.91 -10.60
CA SER A 158 -2.54 -1.60 -9.67
C SER A 158 -2.22 -0.34 -8.88
N ASP A 159 -3.25 0.46 -8.59
CA ASP A 159 -3.15 1.59 -7.65
C ASP A 159 -3.05 1.03 -6.22
N GLY A 160 -4.12 0.46 -5.68
CA GLY A 160 -4.08 -0.23 -4.39
C GLY A 160 -4.30 -1.74 -4.53
N MET A 161 -4.02 -2.49 -3.47
CA MET A 161 -4.22 -3.93 -3.45
C MET A 161 -4.48 -4.49 -2.05
N THR A 162 -5.12 -5.66 -1.98
CA THR A 162 -5.31 -6.40 -0.73
C THR A 162 -5.27 -7.91 -0.96
N LEU A 163 -5.24 -8.67 0.14
CA LEU A 163 -5.24 -10.13 0.13
C LEU A 163 -6.42 -10.68 0.93
N ASP A 164 -6.95 -11.82 0.52
CA ASP A 164 -7.85 -12.62 1.35
C ASP A 164 -7.11 -13.76 2.09
N GLU A 165 -7.81 -14.41 3.00
CA GLU A 165 -7.29 -15.52 3.81
C GLU A 165 -6.90 -16.76 3.00
N GLN A 166 -7.34 -16.86 1.75
CA GLN A 166 -6.99 -17.94 0.82
C GLN A 166 -5.73 -17.60 0.01
N GLY A 167 -5.17 -16.38 0.20
CA GLY A 167 -4.01 -15.88 -0.53
C GLY A 167 -4.34 -15.35 -1.92
N ASN A 168 -5.62 -15.07 -2.21
CA ASN A 168 -5.96 -14.39 -3.45
C ASN A 168 -5.61 -12.91 -3.36
N VAL A 169 -5.12 -12.36 -4.47
CA VAL A 169 -4.65 -10.99 -4.61
C VAL A 169 -5.70 -10.17 -5.37
N TYR A 170 -6.13 -9.08 -4.76
CA TYR A 170 -7.12 -8.15 -5.30
C TYR A 170 -6.38 -6.91 -5.82
N LEU A 171 -6.44 -6.65 -7.11
CA LEU A 171 -5.81 -5.52 -7.78
C LEU A 171 -6.85 -4.53 -8.29
N THR A 172 -6.65 -3.25 -8.02
CA THR A 172 -7.54 -2.17 -8.47
C THR A 172 -7.14 -1.62 -9.85
N GLY A 173 -8.06 -0.91 -10.48
CA GLY A 173 -7.92 -0.29 -11.80
C GLY A 173 -9.29 -0.08 -12.44
N ASP A 174 -9.61 -0.77 -13.52
CA ASP A 174 -11.00 -0.90 -14.04
C ASP A 174 -11.74 -1.91 -13.14
N GLY A 175 -12.36 -1.42 -12.07
CA GLY A 175 -12.89 -2.25 -11.01
C GLY A 175 -11.78 -3.00 -10.22
N ILE A 176 -12.08 -4.22 -9.76
CA ILE A 176 -11.15 -5.05 -9.01
C ILE A 176 -10.99 -6.40 -9.71
N SER A 177 -9.77 -6.72 -10.09
CA SER A 177 -9.39 -8.04 -10.61
C SER A 177 -8.83 -8.90 -9.49
N VAL A 178 -9.35 -10.11 -9.34
CA VAL A 178 -8.91 -11.06 -8.30
C VAL A 178 -8.14 -12.20 -8.96
N PHE A 179 -6.95 -12.46 -8.41
CA PHE A 179 -6.05 -13.51 -8.87
C PHE A 179 -5.75 -14.50 -7.74
N ASP A 180 -5.68 -15.78 -8.05
CA ASP A 180 -5.18 -16.76 -7.08
C ASP A 180 -3.67 -16.58 -6.84
N ALA A 181 -3.12 -17.27 -5.85
CA ALA A 181 -1.71 -17.21 -5.50
C ALA A 181 -0.74 -17.63 -6.63
N LYS A 182 -1.26 -18.20 -7.72
CA LYS A 182 -0.49 -18.56 -8.92
C LYS A 182 -0.60 -17.54 -10.05
N GLY A 183 -1.34 -16.43 -9.82
CA GLY A 183 -1.56 -15.39 -10.83
C GLY A 183 -2.66 -15.71 -11.85
N LYS A 184 -3.48 -16.72 -11.61
CA LYS A 184 -4.64 -16.98 -12.44
C LYS A 184 -5.80 -16.08 -12.04
N LYS A 185 -6.34 -15.32 -12.98
CA LYS A 185 -7.54 -14.49 -12.73
C LYS A 185 -8.73 -15.39 -12.42
N ILE A 186 -9.35 -15.20 -11.25
CA ILE A 186 -10.49 -15.99 -10.76
C ILE A 186 -11.77 -15.21 -10.66
N ALA A 187 -11.70 -13.86 -10.54
CA ALA A 187 -12.88 -13.01 -10.50
C ALA A 187 -12.59 -11.60 -11.02
N HIS A 188 -13.66 -10.87 -11.28
CA HIS A 188 -13.64 -9.43 -11.53
C HIS A 188 -14.87 -8.79 -10.90
N ILE A 189 -14.66 -7.81 -10.06
CA ILE A 189 -15.70 -7.03 -9.40
C ILE A 189 -15.81 -5.71 -10.17
N LYS A 190 -16.89 -5.54 -10.90
CA LYS A 190 -17.15 -4.32 -11.65
C LYS A 190 -17.52 -3.19 -10.68
N ILE A 191 -16.89 -2.05 -10.86
CA ILE A 191 -17.22 -0.80 -10.19
C ILE A 191 -17.65 0.20 -11.27
N GLU A 192 -18.71 0.96 -11.03
CA GLU A 192 -19.26 1.86 -12.05
C GLU A 192 -18.51 3.19 -12.18
N GLU A 193 -17.52 3.43 -11.31
CA GLU A 193 -16.64 4.59 -11.39
C GLU A 193 -15.49 4.33 -12.39
N PRO A 194 -15.01 5.36 -13.09
CA PRO A 194 -13.96 5.21 -14.11
C PRO A 194 -12.61 4.76 -13.57
N TRP A 195 -12.38 4.93 -12.25
CA TRP A 195 -11.15 4.53 -11.61
C TRP A 195 -11.41 3.99 -10.20
N THR A 196 -10.92 2.79 -9.92
CA THR A 196 -10.89 2.20 -8.59
C THR A 196 -9.48 2.38 -8.02
N ALA A 197 -9.37 3.20 -6.97
CA ALA A 197 -8.08 3.63 -6.43
C ALA A 197 -7.52 2.64 -5.39
N ASN A 198 -8.31 2.27 -4.39
CA ASN A 198 -7.82 1.39 -3.35
C ASN A 198 -8.88 0.41 -2.86
N VAL A 199 -8.45 -0.67 -2.23
CA VAL A 199 -9.28 -1.74 -1.74
C VAL A 199 -8.70 -2.34 -0.47
N THR A 200 -9.54 -2.60 0.53
CA THR A 200 -9.13 -3.25 1.76
C THR A 200 -10.27 -4.05 2.38
N PHE A 201 -9.93 -5.12 3.07
CA PHE A 201 -10.89 -5.85 3.91
C PHE A 201 -11.02 -5.18 5.27
N GLY A 202 -12.25 -5.10 5.78
CA GLY A 202 -12.57 -4.54 7.09
C GLY A 202 -13.86 -5.12 7.67
N GLY A 203 -14.40 -4.42 8.67
CA GLY A 203 -15.53 -4.89 9.45
C GLY A 203 -15.13 -5.86 10.57
N PRO A 204 -16.04 -6.16 11.51
CA PRO A 204 -15.74 -6.99 12.68
C PRO A 204 -15.22 -8.40 12.33
N ASP A 205 -15.74 -8.99 11.26
CA ASP A 205 -15.35 -10.31 10.77
C ASP A 205 -14.34 -10.25 9.63
N ARG A 206 -13.90 -9.05 9.23
CA ARG A 206 -13.00 -8.79 8.09
C ARG A 206 -13.50 -9.38 6.76
N ASP A 207 -14.79 -9.39 6.57
CA ASP A 207 -15.49 -9.93 5.40
C ASP A 207 -16.25 -8.84 4.61
N ILE A 208 -15.96 -7.58 4.91
CA ILE A 208 -16.44 -6.44 4.13
C ILE A 208 -15.28 -5.87 3.34
N LEU A 209 -15.39 -5.89 2.02
CA LEU A 209 -14.44 -5.26 1.13
C LEU A 209 -14.82 -3.78 0.98
N PHE A 210 -13.97 -2.89 1.48
CA PHE A 210 -14.08 -1.45 1.31
C PHE A 210 -13.30 -1.04 0.07
N ILE A 211 -13.91 -0.21 -0.77
CA ILE A 211 -13.38 0.15 -2.08
C ILE A 211 -13.49 1.66 -2.24
N THR A 212 -12.39 2.34 -2.49
CA THR A 212 -12.39 3.75 -2.88
C THR A 212 -12.32 3.85 -4.40
N ALA A 213 -13.25 4.59 -5.01
CA ALA A 213 -13.30 4.72 -6.44
C ALA A 213 -13.72 6.15 -6.83
N SER A 214 -12.84 6.86 -7.54
CA SER A 214 -13.04 8.26 -7.98
C SER A 214 -13.65 9.16 -6.89
N LYS A 215 -14.96 9.29 -6.85
CA LYS A 215 -15.72 10.14 -5.91
C LYS A 215 -16.60 9.35 -4.95
N ALA A 216 -16.51 8.03 -4.92
CA ALA A 216 -17.39 7.15 -4.16
C ALA A 216 -16.59 6.16 -3.29
N ILE A 217 -17.23 5.70 -2.22
CA ILE A 217 -16.78 4.57 -1.40
C ILE A 217 -17.84 3.49 -1.50
N TYR A 218 -17.41 2.27 -1.80
CA TYR A 218 -18.27 1.10 -1.88
C TYR A 218 -17.95 0.13 -0.75
N GLN A 219 -18.95 -0.62 -0.36
CA GLN A 219 -18.83 -1.74 0.57
C GLN A 219 -19.45 -2.97 -0.10
N LEU A 220 -18.73 -4.09 -0.07
CA LEU A 220 -19.20 -5.35 -0.58
C LEU A 220 -19.00 -6.43 0.49
N LYS A 221 -20.10 -7.12 0.87
CA LYS A 221 -20.02 -8.29 1.75
C LYS A 221 -19.44 -9.44 0.95
N MET A 222 -18.37 -10.03 1.48
CA MET A 222 -17.65 -11.14 0.87
C MET A 222 -17.93 -12.45 1.59
N GLU A 223 -17.77 -13.56 0.90
CA GLU A 223 -17.83 -14.90 1.50
C GLU A 223 -16.47 -15.37 2.02
N VAL A 224 -15.42 -14.60 1.76
CA VAL A 224 -14.05 -14.81 2.27
C VAL A 224 -13.67 -13.66 3.19
N ARG A 225 -12.70 -13.90 4.04
CA ARG A 225 -12.17 -12.87 4.94
C ARG A 225 -10.87 -12.30 4.40
N GLY A 226 -10.59 -11.05 4.75
CA GLY A 226 -9.29 -10.48 4.51
C GLY A 226 -8.18 -11.23 5.24
N ALA A 227 -7.03 -11.30 4.63
CA ALA A 227 -5.84 -11.87 5.24
C ALA A 227 -5.51 -11.16 6.56
N SER A 228 -5.22 -11.91 7.61
CA SER A 228 -4.86 -11.39 8.93
C SER A 228 -3.38 -11.50 9.13
N GLN A 229 -2.73 -10.39 9.35
CA GLN A 229 -1.37 -10.46 9.88
C GLN A 229 -1.42 -11.01 11.31
N SER A 230 -0.68 -12.09 11.55
CA SER A 230 -0.40 -12.55 12.90
C SER A 230 0.77 -11.73 13.44
N PHE A 231 0.48 -10.57 13.99
CA PHE A 231 1.47 -9.88 14.82
C PHE A 231 1.68 -10.75 16.08
N LYS A 232 2.84 -11.37 16.20
CA LYS A 232 3.23 -12.17 17.36
C LYS A 232 3.87 -11.29 18.41
#